data_b2fa49b67b1b7a360b0223eef2532c5d
#
_entry.id   b2fa49b67b1b7a360b0223eef2532c5d
#
_cell.length_a   1.000
_cell.length_b   1.000
_cell.length_c   1.000
_cell.angle_alpha   90.00
_cell.angle_beta   90.00
_cell.angle_gamma   90.00
#
_symmetry.space_group_name_H-M   'P 1'
#
loop_
_entity.id
_entity.type
_entity.pdbx_description
1 polymer ?
#
loop_
_entity_poly.entity_id
_entity_poly.type
_entity_poly.pdbx_seq_one_letter_code
_entity_poly.pdbx_strand_id
1 'polypeptide(L)'
;LDLGVLINSPKSVSRALQRIGRSGHKLNEKSTGRIIVTNRDDLVECSVLLKDAKEGKIDKINIPQNCLDVLAQHIYGMSIENPWDIDYGYDVIRKSYCYKNLTRDDYEDVLSYMAGEYEELEERYVYAKIWIDYKENAFGRRGKLARMLYSTNIGTIPDSSGVLVKCDGETVGKIEEDFMERLKKGDTFVLGGQTYRFNYGKGMTINVSPANGPPTIPSWFSQQLPLSFDLAMDIQRFRAHMDTKFRYGKSKQEIMEFIYDYLYVDDFAANSIYEYFVEQYTYAKIPSNQRLLIEYYKGFGDRRFVIFHSLFGRKVNDALSRAVAYIVARQYNTNVTISISDNGFYLSAEGTLGGLEAFKQLTPENFKNILTQSLNKTETLASRFRHCAGRSLMTLRHYKGEAKSVGRQQVRGKILLKFVQEMDNDFSILKEARREALEDYMDVNNALKVIELIANGQMEIKTINTVIPTPFAFNLVSQGYLDVLNQNDKAEFTKRMHKAVLEQIKEKLKESDL
;
A
#
# COMPACT_ATOMS: atom_id res chain seq x y z
N LEU A 1 29.77 8.11 -11.20
CA LEU A 1 29.08 6.99 -11.83
C LEU A 1 28.69 7.38 -13.24
N ASP A 2 29.09 6.56 -14.22
CA ASP A 2 28.86 6.86 -15.65
C ASP A 2 27.52 6.26 -16.13
N LEU A 3 27.03 5.23 -15.45
CA LEU A 3 25.81 4.51 -15.79
C LEU A 3 25.03 4.09 -14.53
N GLY A 4 23.75 4.37 -14.50
CA GLY A 4 22.80 3.83 -13.53
C GLY A 4 22.09 2.59 -14.09
N VAL A 5 22.14 1.45 -13.39
CA VAL A 5 21.38 0.24 -13.77
C VAL A 5 20.32 -0.01 -12.74
N LEU A 6 19.06 -0.04 -13.17
CA LEU A 6 17.91 -0.38 -12.33
C LEU A 6 17.44 -1.80 -12.67
N ILE A 7 17.27 -2.64 -11.66
CA ILE A 7 16.68 -3.96 -11.82
C ILE A 7 15.22 -3.87 -11.41
N ASN A 8 14.31 -4.27 -12.29
CA ASN A 8 12.87 -4.13 -12.21
C ASN A 8 12.40 -2.67 -12.19
N SER A 9 11.08 -2.47 -12.19
CA SER A 9 10.48 -1.16 -12.27
C SER A 9 10.71 -0.31 -11.01
N PRO A 10 11.09 0.97 -11.16
CA PRO A 10 11.14 1.94 -10.07
C PRO A 10 9.74 2.42 -9.62
N LYS A 11 8.65 1.99 -10.32
CA LYS A 11 7.25 2.22 -9.96
C LYS A 11 6.76 3.67 -10.00
N SER A 12 7.60 4.61 -10.38
CA SER A 12 7.23 6.01 -10.66
C SER A 12 8.29 6.71 -11.48
N VAL A 13 7.88 7.69 -12.28
CA VAL A 13 8.78 8.48 -13.14
C VAL A 13 9.78 9.28 -12.30
N SER A 14 9.30 9.93 -11.24
CA SER A 14 10.14 10.72 -10.34
C SER A 14 11.26 9.90 -9.70
N ARG A 15 10.94 8.68 -9.23
CA ARG A 15 11.96 7.77 -8.65
C ARG A 15 12.96 7.29 -9.69
N ALA A 16 12.51 6.99 -10.93
CA ALA A 16 13.39 6.64 -12.02
C ALA A 16 14.41 7.75 -12.29
N LEU A 17 13.93 8.97 -12.47
CA LEU A 17 14.77 10.14 -12.73
C LEU A 17 15.73 10.44 -11.57
N GLN A 18 15.27 10.36 -10.31
CA GLN A 18 16.12 10.57 -9.14
C GLN A 18 17.25 9.53 -9.01
N ARG A 19 16.98 8.26 -9.35
CA ARG A 19 17.99 7.20 -9.30
C ARG A 19 18.97 7.29 -10.46
N ILE A 20 18.47 7.49 -11.68
CA ILE A 20 19.32 7.65 -12.88
C ILE A 20 20.14 8.92 -12.77
N GLY A 21 19.57 9.99 -12.22
CA GLY A 21 20.27 11.26 -11.97
C GLY A 21 21.43 11.17 -10.95
N ARG A 22 21.73 9.98 -10.38
CA ARG A 22 22.97 9.73 -9.61
C ARG A 22 24.15 9.36 -10.50
N SER A 23 23.95 9.19 -11.81
CA SER A 23 25.01 9.08 -12.81
C SER A 23 25.27 10.45 -13.46
N GLY A 24 26.45 10.66 -14.06
CA GLY A 24 26.76 11.87 -14.82
C GLY A 24 26.87 13.13 -13.95
N HIS A 25 27.66 13.11 -12.86
CA HIS A 25 27.80 14.26 -11.95
C HIS A 25 28.78 15.35 -12.40
N LYS A 26 29.44 15.20 -13.55
CA LYS A 26 30.34 16.24 -14.04
C LYS A 26 29.55 17.31 -14.81
N LEU A 27 30.06 18.54 -14.80
CA LEU A 27 29.49 19.65 -15.59
C LEU A 27 29.40 19.22 -17.07
N ASN A 28 28.23 19.34 -17.68
CA ASN A 28 27.91 18.96 -19.06
C ASN A 28 27.83 17.45 -19.37
N GLU A 29 27.87 16.56 -18.40
CA GLU A 29 27.56 15.14 -18.61
C GLU A 29 26.06 14.87 -18.53
N LYS A 30 25.55 13.99 -19.41
CA LYS A 30 24.17 13.52 -19.37
C LYS A 30 24.07 12.28 -18.49
N SER A 31 23.11 12.26 -17.57
CA SER A 31 22.81 11.06 -16.79
C SER A 31 22.31 9.95 -17.72
N THR A 32 22.94 8.79 -17.65
CA THR A 32 22.58 7.61 -18.44
C THR A 32 22.06 6.51 -17.53
N GLY A 33 20.94 5.91 -17.89
CA GLY A 33 20.34 4.80 -17.14
C GLY A 33 19.89 3.66 -18.04
N ARG A 34 19.90 2.45 -17.49
CA ARG A 34 19.32 1.23 -18.07
C ARG A 34 18.36 0.59 -17.08
N ILE A 35 17.21 0.14 -17.57
CA ILE A 35 16.26 -0.63 -16.76
C ILE A 35 16.25 -2.06 -17.29
N ILE A 36 16.55 -3.02 -16.44
CA ILE A 36 16.49 -4.46 -16.76
C ILE A 36 15.21 -5.02 -16.13
N VAL A 37 14.34 -5.59 -16.95
CA VAL A 37 13.06 -6.15 -16.54
C VAL A 37 13.08 -7.68 -16.70
N THR A 38 12.39 -8.37 -15.81
CA THR A 38 12.36 -9.85 -15.76
C THR A 38 11.00 -10.44 -16.10
N ASN A 39 9.96 -9.60 -16.23
CA ASN A 39 8.61 -10.05 -16.57
C ASN A 39 7.94 -9.07 -17.54
N ARG A 40 6.87 -9.53 -18.20
CA ARG A 40 6.18 -8.78 -19.25
C ARG A 40 5.33 -7.62 -18.72
N ASP A 41 4.82 -7.71 -17.50
CA ASP A 41 4.10 -6.59 -16.87
C ASP A 41 5.04 -5.42 -16.61
N ASP A 42 6.22 -5.70 -16.02
CA ASP A 42 7.24 -4.67 -15.79
C ASP A 42 7.81 -4.13 -17.11
N LEU A 43 7.84 -4.93 -18.19
CA LEU A 43 8.26 -4.45 -19.50
C LEU A 43 7.32 -3.35 -20.03
N VAL A 44 6.01 -3.60 -19.99
CA VAL A 44 5.01 -2.59 -20.40
C VAL A 44 5.08 -1.37 -19.50
N GLU A 45 5.15 -1.58 -18.19
CA GLU A 45 5.24 -0.51 -17.19
C GLU A 45 6.47 0.37 -17.41
N CYS A 46 7.66 -0.22 -17.55
CA CYS A 46 8.89 0.52 -17.77
C CYS A 46 8.92 1.24 -19.12
N SER A 47 8.30 0.67 -20.16
CA SER A 47 8.24 1.31 -21.47
C SER A 47 7.37 2.57 -21.45
N VAL A 48 6.21 2.53 -20.77
CA VAL A 48 5.36 3.72 -20.57
C VAL A 48 6.05 4.72 -19.64
N LEU A 49 6.72 4.27 -18.57
CA LEU A 49 7.49 5.12 -17.68
C LEU A 49 8.59 5.90 -18.44
N LEU A 50 9.32 5.23 -19.34
CA LEU A 50 10.35 5.87 -20.15
C LEU A 50 9.76 6.91 -21.11
N LYS A 51 8.60 6.63 -21.71
CA LYS A 51 7.84 7.57 -22.51
C LYS A 51 7.50 8.82 -21.69
N ASP A 52 6.87 8.64 -20.54
CA ASP A 52 6.44 9.75 -19.67
C ASP A 52 7.66 10.58 -19.20
N ALA A 53 8.78 9.92 -18.85
CA ALA A 53 10.01 10.60 -18.49
C ALA A 53 10.56 11.47 -19.65
N LYS A 54 10.52 10.97 -20.89
CA LYS A 54 10.96 11.73 -22.07
C LYS A 54 10.02 12.89 -22.40
N GLU A 55 8.73 12.73 -22.14
CA GLU A 55 7.71 13.77 -22.32
C GLU A 55 7.67 14.79 -21.16
N GLY A 56 8.52 14.62 -20.15
CA GLY A 56 8.59 15.52 -18.99
C GLY A 56 7.42 15.39 -18.03
N LYS A 57 6.65 14.32 -18.11
CA LYS A 57 5.59 14.01 -17.16
C LYS A 57 6.19 13.46 -15.87
N ILE A 58 5.73 13.96 -14.73
CA ILE A 58 6.17 13.54 -13.40
C ILE A 58 4.92 13.24 -12.57
N ASP A 59 5.01 12.19 -11.76
CA ASP A 59 3.94 11.78 -10.86
C ASP A 59 3.57 12.89 -9.87
N LYS A 60 2.28 13.02 -9.56
CA LYS A 60 1.79 13.98 -8.58
C LYS A 60 2.24 13.59 -7.18
N ILE A 61 2.63 14.58 -6.40
CA ILE A 61 2.99 14.41 -4.99
C ILE A 61 1.73 14.65 -4.15
N ASN A 62 1.40 13.68 -3.31
CA ASN A 62 0.40 13.89 -2.26
C ASN A 62 1.10 14.48 -1.03
N ILE A 63 0.72 15.70 -0.66
CA ILE A 63 1.21 16.39 0.53
C ILE A 63 0.18 16.15 1.64
N PRO A 64 0.57 15.45 2.74
CA PRO A 64 -0.34 15.24 3.87
C PRO A 64 -0.84 16.58 4.43
N GLN A 65 -2.14 16.65 4.73
CA GLN A 65 -2.78 17.85 5.28
C GLN A 65 -3.48 17.51 6.59
N ASN A 66 -3.53 18.51 7.48
CA ASN A 66 -4.23 18.46 8.75
C ASN A 66 -3.84 17.24 9.63
N CYS A 67 -2.55 16.88 9.65
CA CYS A 67 -2.05 15.78 10.48
C CYS A 67 -2.16 16.17 11.97
N LEU A 68 -3.17 15.64 12.68
CA LEU A 68 -3.50 16.06 14.05
C LEU A 68 -2.45 15.66 15.09
N ASP A 69 -1.71 14.59 14.85
CA ASP A 69 -0.61 14.16 15.70
C ASP A 69 0.63 15.07 15.59
N VAL A 70 0.91 15.56 14.38
CA VAL A 70 1.96 16.57 14.14
C VAL A 70 1.51 17.93 14.64
N LEU A 71 0.21 18.26 14.52
CA LEU A 71 -0.39 19.45 15.11
C LEU A 71 -0.15 19.50 16.63
N ALA A 72 -0.34 18.37 17.33
CA ALA A 72 -0.05 18.26 18.76
C ALA A 72 1.42 18.59 19.07
N GLN A 73 2.38 18.13 18.25
CA GLN A 73 3.79 18.50 18.39
C GLN A 73 4.01 20.01 18.23
N HIS A 74 3.38 20.64 17.24
CA HIS A 74 3.51 22.07 17.00
C HIS A 74 2.92 22.89 18.16
N ILE A 75 1.73 22.56 18.62
CA ILE A 75 1.08 23.20 19.77
C ILE A 75 2.00 23.10 21.02
N TYR A 76 2.53 21.91 21.29
CA TYR A 76 3.44 21.73 22.42
C TYR A 76 4.72 22.55 22.25
N GLY A 77 5.33 22.52 21.06
CA GLY A 77 6.54 23.29 20.75
C GLY A 77 6.34 24.80 20.94
N MET A 78 5.22 25.33 20.44
CA MET A 78 4.85 26.74 20.61
C MET A 78 4.74 27.12 22.09
N SER A 79 4.12 26.26 22.89
CA SER A 79 3.86 26.51 24.32
C SER A 79 5.12 26.50 25.22
N ILE A 80 6.30 26.04 24.73
CA ILE A 80 7.48 25.82 25.58
C ILE A 80 8.07 27.11 26.11
N GLU A 81 8.14 28.15 25.31
CA GLU A 81 8.82 29.40 25.70
C GLU A 81 7.86 30.39 26.33
N ASN A 82 6.71 30.62 25.69
CA ASN A 82 5.71 31.58 26.13
C ASN A 82 4.31 31.01 26.00
N PRO A 83 3.34 31.49 26.81
CA PRO A 83 1.92 31.28 26.53
C PRO A 83 1.53 31.88 25.18
N TRP A 84 0.54 31.26 24.55
CA TRP A 84 -0.03 31.70 23.27
C TRP A 84 -1.52 31.97 23.41
N ASP A 85 -1.98 33.03 22.75
CA ASP A 85 -3.40 33.21 22.53
C ASP A 85 -3.93 32.12 21.60
N ILE A 86 -5.10 31.56 21.93
CA ILE A 86 -5.67 30.40 21.21
C ILE A 86 -6.00 30.76 19.77
N ASP A 87 -6.63 31.93 19.54
CA ASP A 87 -7.04 32.36 18.20
C ASP A 87 -5.83 32.72 17.32
N TYR A 88 -4.88 33.44 17.90
CA TYR A 88 -3.64 33.77 17.19
C TYR A 88 -2.81 32.52 16.88
N GLY A 89 -2.75 31.56 17.77
CA GLY A 89 -2.10 30.27 17.54
C GLY A 89 -2.71 29.50 16.37
N TYR A 90 -4.05 29.47 16.30
CA TYR A 90 -4.79 28.89 15.18
C TYR A 90 -4.45 29.57 13.85
N ASP A 91 -4.47 30.90 13.82
CA ASP A 91 -4.17 31.67 12.62
C ASP A 91 -2.73 31.49 12.13
N VAL A 92 -1.77 31.41 13.06
CA VAL A 92 -0.36 31.16 12.74
C VAL A 92 -0.17 29.77 12.11
N ILE A 93 -0.78 28.73 12.68
CA ILE A 93 -0.69 27.35 12.16
C ILE A 93 -1.28 27.26 10.75
N ARG A 94 -2.40 27.90 10.49
CA ARG A 94 -3.07 27.89 9.18
C ARG A 94 -2.31 28.61 8.06
N LYS A 95 -1.29 29.42 8.37
CA LYS A 95 -0.38 29.98 7.36
C LYS A 95 0.46 28.90 6.68
N SER A 96 0.65 27.73 7.30
CA SER A 96 1.29 26.60 6.65
C SER A 96 0.40 25.94 5.61
N TYR A 97 0.97 25.59 4.46
CA TYR A 97 0.25 24.84 3.41
C TYR A 97 -0.42 23.57 3.93
N CYS A 98 0.27 22.84 4.83
CA CYS A 98 -0.24 21.59 5.39
C CYS A 98 -1.47 21.79 6.29
N TYR A 99 -1.67 23.00 6.84
CA TYR A 99 -2.78 23.30 7.77
C TYR A 99 -3.72 24.39 7.27
N LYS A 100 -3.61 24.81 6.01
CA LYS A 100 -4.48 25.88 5.46
C LYS A 100 -5.99 25.57 5.56
N ASN A 101 -6.34 24.29 5.54
CA ASN A 101 -7.70 23.77 5.64
C ASN A 101 -8.03 23.17 7.02
N LEU A 102 -7.20 23.45 8.05
CA LEU A 102 -7.48 23.01 9.41
C LEU A 102 -8.78 23.65 9.91
N THR A 103 -9.69 22.82 10.41
CA THR A 103 -10.94 23.30 11.03
C THR A 103 -10.67 23.80 12.44
N ARG A 104 -11.56 24.68 12.93
CA ARG A 104 -11.46 25.15 14.31
C ARG A 104 -11.69 24.01 15.30
N ASP A 105 -12.65 23.16 15.02
CA ASP A 105 -12.99 22.00 15.86
C ASP A 105 -11.80 21.05 16.00
N ASP A 106 -11.13 20.67 14.89
CA ASP A 106 -9.94 19.80 14.94
C ASP A 106 -8.80 20.42 15.75
N TYR A 107 -8.64 21.76 15.68
CA TYR A 107 -7.63 22.46 16.47
C TYR A 107 -7.95 22.43 17.97
N GLU A 108 -9.21 22.72 18.33
CA GLU A 108 -9.69 22.71 19.72
C GLU A 108 -9.67 21.31 20.32
N ASP A 109 -10.07 20.29 19.56
CA ASP A 109 -9.99 18.88 19.97
C ASP A 109 -8.54 18.48 20.33
N VAL A 110 -7.55 18.92 19.54
CA VAL A 110 -6.14 18.66 19.85
C VAL A 110 -5.69 19.46 21.08
N LEU A 111 -6.13 20.71 21.26
CA LEU A 111 -5.84 21.49 22.46
C LEU A 111 -6.41 20.80 23.72
N SER A 112 -7.69 20.42 23.69
CA SER A 112 -8.39 19.72 24.80
C SER A 112 -7.67 18.41 25.16
N TYR A 113 -7.29 17.62 24.14
CA TYR A 113 -6.47 16.42 24.36
C TYR A 113 -5.14 16.77 25.04
N MET A 114 -4.43 17.78 24.55
CA MET A 114 -3.12 18.16 25.10
C MET A 114 -3.22 18.77 26.49
N ALA A 115 -4.33 19.41 26.83
CA ALA A 115 -4.63 19.96 28.15
C ALA A 115 -5.03 18.88 29.18
N GLY A 116 -5.37 17.68 28.71
CA GLY A 116 -5.79 16.55 29.57
C GLY A 116 -7.24 16.66 30.03
N GLU A 117 -8.11 17.25 29.21
CA GLU A 117 -9.56 17.37 29.50
C GLU A 117 -10.30 16.04 29.37
N TYR A 118 -9.67 15.03 28.80
CA TYR A 118 -10.15 13.64 28.80
C TYR A 118 -9.64 12.93 30.06
N GLU A 119 -10.37 13.03 31.16
CA GLU A 119 -9.96 12.50 32.49
C GLU A 119 -9.64 11.00 32.44
N GLU A 120 -10.37 10.22 31.67
CA GLU A 120 -10.19 8.77 31.51
C GLU A 120 -8.82 8.40 30.92
N LEU A 121 -8.20 9.30 30.13
CA LEU A 121 -6.86 9.09 29.59
C LEU A 121 -5.76 9.18 30.66
N GLU A 122 -5.98 9.96 31.75
CA GLU A 122 -5.05 10.04 32.85
C GLU A 122 -4.93 8.70 33.61
N GLU A 123 -6.02 7.96 33.75
CA GLU A 123 -6.03 6.61 34.30
C GLU A 123 -5.17 5.64 33.46
N ARG A 124 -4.94 5.96 32.19
CA ARG A 124 -4.07 5.24 31.27
C ARG A 124 -2.69 5.85 31.14
N TYR A 125 -2.26 6.70 32.10
CA TYR A 125 -0.96 7.36 32.13
C TYR A 125 -0.70 8.26 30.91
N VAL A 126 -1.73 8.86 30.33
CA VAL A 126 -1.64 9.90 29.31
C VAL A 126 -1.90 11.23 30.01
N TYR A 127 -0.82 11.94 30.33
CA TYR A 127 -0.90 13.16 31.12
C TYR A 127 -0.90 14.41 30.24
N ALA A 128 -1.57 15.46 30.72
CA ALA A 128 -1.57 16.77 30.11
C ALA A 128 -0.15 17.30 29.82
N LYS A 129 0.00 17.99 28.70
CA LYS A 129 1.26 18.60 28.23
C LYS A 129 1.21 20.12 28.30
N ILE A 130 0.01 20.69 28.19
CA ILE A 130 -0.26 22.12 28.25
C ILE A 130 -1.31 22.40 29.32
N TRP A 131 -1.45 23.65 29.68
CA TRP A 131 -2.61 24.18 30.39
C TRP A 131 -3.38 25.12 29.45
N ILE A 132 -4.69 25.23 29.65
CA ILE A 132 -5.57 26.17 28.94
C ILE A 132 -6.23 27.07 29.99
N ASP A 133 -6.31 28.35 29.66
CA ASP A 133 -7.13 29.33 30.37
C ASP A 133 -8.14 29.92 29.38
N TYR A 134 -9.37 29.45 29.47
CA TYR A 134 -10.45 29.91 28.57
C TYR A 134 -10.88 31.35 28.84
N LYS A 135 -10.60 31.91 30.04
CA LYS A 135 -10.95 33.31 30.36
C LYS A 135 -9.99 34.28 29.70
N GLU A 136 -8.72 33.94 29.73
CA GLU A 136 -7.66 34.72 29.08
C GLU A 136 -7.42 34.30 27.63
N ASN A 137 -8.20 33.35 27.10
CA ASN A 137 -8.06 32.76 25.75
C ASN A 137 -6.62 32.31 25.47
N ALA A 138 -5.96 31.65 26.41
CA ALA A 138 -4.54 31.34 26.32
C ALA A 138 -4.22 29.88 26.65
N PHE A 139 -3.11 29.38 26.08
CA PHE A 139 -2.53 28.11 26.46
C PHE A 139 -1.02 28.21 26.64
N GLY A 140 -0.47 27.33 27.49
CA GLY A 140 0.97 27.31 27.74
C GLY A 140 1.45 25.96 28.25
N ARG A 141 2.77 25.79 28.37
CA ARG A 141 3.37 24.53 28.79
C ARG A 141 2.97 24.13 30.21
N ARG A 142 2.75 22.83 30.41
CA ARG A 142 2.58 22.24 31.75
C ARG A 142 3.84 21.47 32.16
N GLY A 143 4.38 21.82 33.34
CA GLY A 143 5.49 21.11 33.96
C GLY A 143 6.89 21.60 33.59
N LYS A 144 7.85 21.37 34.52
CA LYS A 144 9.26 21.84 34.42
C LYS A 144 10.07 21.09 33.35
N LEU A 145 9.67 19.86 32.99
CA LEU A 145 10.38 19.00 32.05
C LEU A 145 9.91 19.16 30.60
N ALA A 146 9.01 20.12 30.30
CA ALA A 146 8.40 20.30 29.00
C ALA A 146 9.43 20.37 27.85
N ARG A 147 10.48 21.21 27.99
CA ARG A 147 11.52 21.35 26.97
C ARG A 147 12.26 20.04 26.71
N MET A 148 12.62 19.31 27.77
CA MET A 148 13.30 18.01 27.65
C MET A 148 12.38 16.96 26.98
N LEU A 149 11.13 16.87 27.40
CA LEU A 149 10.15 15.94 26.81
C LEU A 149 9.93 16.23 25.33
N TYR A 150 9.82 17.51 24.97
CA TYR A 150 9.70 17.93 23.59
C TYR A 150 10.91 17.50 22.77
N SER A 151 12.12 17.96 23.14
CA SER A 151 13.35 17.72 22.38
C SER A 151 13.70 16.23 22.19
N THR A 152 13.29 15.37 23.12
CA THR A 152 13.59 13.93 23.06
C THR A 152 12.50 13.08 22.40
N ASN A 153 11.30 13.63 22.13
CA ASN A 153 10.17 12.87 21.62
C ASN A 153 9.58 13.40 20.31
N ILE A 154 10.03 14.56 19.80
CA ILE A 154 9.53 15.10 18.53
C ILE A 154 10.06 14.30 17.34
N GLY A 155 9.37 14.43 16.23
CA GLY A 155 9.73 13.87 14.93
C GLY A 155 8.59 13.07 14.33
N THR A 156 8.59 13.01 13.00
CA THR A 156 7.53 12.35 12.21
C THR A 156 7.94 10.96 11.73
N ILE A 157 9.25 10.67 11.72
CA ILE A 157 9.75 9.35 11.33
C ILE A 157 9.60 8.41 12.53
N PRO A 158 8.82 7.33 12.40
CA PRO A 158 8.70 6.35 13.48
C PRO A 158 10.04 5.65 13.72
N ASP A 159 10.33 5.31 14.98
CA ASP A 159 11.47 4.47 15.27
C ASP A 159 11.27 3.09 14.64
N SER A 160 12.03 2.80 13.60
CA SER A 160 12.10 1.46 13.03
C SER A 160 12.95 0.58 13.95
N SER A 161 12.34 -0.04 14.93
CA SER A 161 13.03 -1.02 15.73
C SER A 161 12.87 -2.39 15.08
N GLY A 162 13.98 -2.97 14.69
CA GLY A 162 13.98 -4.35 14.23
C GLY A 162 13.52 -5.30 15.32
N VAL A 163 12.65 -6.23 14.97
CA VAL A 163 12.24 -7.35 15.82
C VAL A 163 13.42 -8.29 15.98
N LEU A 164 13.77 -8.60 17.20
CA LEU A 164 14.87 -9.53 17.51
C LEU A 164 14.46 -10.96 17.15
N VAL A 165 15.31 -11.63 16.39
CA VAL A 165 15.15 -13.06 16.08
C VAL A 165 16.02 -13.87 17.03
N LYS A 166 15.40 -14.75 17.82
CA LYS A 166 16.09 -15.64 18.76
C LYS A 166 15.92 -17.09 18.36
N CYS A 167 17.05 -17.79 18.33
CA CYS A 167 17.11 -19.23 18.15
C CYS A 167 17.78 -19.83 19.40
N ASP A 168 17.09 -20.74 20.10
CA ASP A 168 17.59 -21.38 21.34
C ASP A 168 18.08 -20.38 22.42
N GLY A 169 17.43 -19.20 22.46
CA GLY A 169 17.74 -18.11 23.41
C GLY A 169 18.78 -17.11 22.91
N GLU A 170 19.56 -17.43 21.89
CA GLU A 170 20.56 -16.53 21.29
C GLU A 170 19.97 -15.65 20.21
N THR A 171 20.45 -14.42 20.09
CA THR A 171 20.01 -13.49 19.04
C THR A 171 20.77 -13.76 17.75
N VAL A 172 20.05 -14.23 16.72
CA VAL A 172 20.60 -14.55 15.39
C VAL A 172 20.47 -13.42 14.38
N GLY A 173 19.69 -12.39 14.70
CA GLY A 173 19.53 -11.21 13.84
C GLY A 173 18.33 -10.35 14.18
N LYS A 174 17.95 -9.49 13.23
CA LYS A 174 16.76 -8.62 13.33
C LYS A 174 15.99 -8.69 12.02
N ILE A 175 14.67 -8.58 12.12
CA ILE A 175 13.74 -8.46 10.98
C ILE A 175 12.89 -7.21 11.17
N GLU A 176 12.28 -6.73 10.10
CA GLU A 176 11.32 -5.62 10.17
C GLU A 176 10.01 -6.04 10.84
N GLU A 177 9.36 -5.11 11.53
CA GLU A 177 8.08 -5.34 12.21
C GLU A 177 7.00 -5.77 11.23
N ASP A 178 6.89 -5.12 10.07
CA ASP A 178 5.95 -5.45 9.01
C ASP A 178 6.15 -6.89 8.48
N PHE A 179 7.39 -7.41 8.53
CA PHE A 179 7.67 -8.80 8.19
C PHE A 179 7.16 -9.75 9.29
N MET A 180 7.39 -9.40 10.57
CA MET A 180 6.89 -10.21 11.69
C MET A 180 5.36 -10.33 11.68
N GLU A 181 4.63 -9.26 11.34
CA GLU A 181 3.16 -9.27 11.31
C GLU A 181 2.57 -10.25 10.28
N ARG A 182 3.35 -10.59 9.25
CA ARG A 182 2.97 -11.54 8.19
C ARG A 182 3.33 -12.99 8.49
N LEU A 183 4.25 -13.22 9.45
CA LEU A 183 4.70 -14.56 9.81
C LEU A 183 3.59 -15.36 10.48
N LYS A 184 3.36 -16.55 9.95
CA LYS A 184 2.48 -17.56 10.57
C LYS A 184 3.32 -18.66 11.20
N LYS A 185 2.82 -19.27 12.26
CA LYS A 185 3.50 -20.39 12.92
C LYS A 185 3.81 -21.51 11.91
N GLY A 186 5.07 -21.88 11.82
CA GLY A 186 5.58 -22.89 10.89
C GLY A 186 6.21 -22.31 9.62
N ASP A 187 6.04 -21.03 9.33
CA ASP A 187 6.69 -20.37 8.19
C ASP A 187 8.21 -20.43 8.33
N THR A 188 8.88 -20.61 7.20
CA THR A 188 10.34 -20.61 7.13
C THR A 188 10.85 -19.42 6.32
N PHE A 189 11.91 -18.78 6.82
CA PHE A 189 12.54 -17.63 6.17
C PHE A 189 14.06 -17.66 6.31
N VAL A 190 14.76 -16.95 5.45
CA VAL A 190 16.23 -16.86 5.50
C VAL A 190 16.66 -15.62 6.26
N LEU A 191 17.58 -15.78 7.20
CA LEU A 191 18.22 -14.68 7.91
C LEU A 191 19.71 -14.99 8.07
N GLY A 192 20.59 -14.06 7.66
CA GLY A 192 22.04 -14.28 7.78
C GLY A 192 22.56 -15.48 6.99
N GLY A 193 21.91 -15.88 5.90
CA GLY A 193 22.28 -17.03 5.07
C GLY A 193 21.78 -18.38 5.60
N GLN A 194 21.08 -18.41 6.73
CA GLN A 194 20.50 -19.63 7.30
C GLN A 194 18.97 -19.58 7.25
N THR A 195 18.33 -20.75 7.12
CA THR A 195 16.87 -20.89 7.12
C THR A 195 16.37 -21.16 8.53
N TYR A 196 15.38 -20.40 8.95
CA TYR A 196 14.73 -20.52 10.26
C TYR A 196 13.24 -20.73 10.09
N ARG A 197 12.65 -21.51 11.01
CA ARG A 197 11.20 -21.71 11.15
C ARG A 197 10.65 -20.83 12.27
N PHE A 198 9.63 -20.05 11.97
CA PHE A 198 8.92 -19.23 12.95
C PHE A 198 8.07 -20.11 13.88
N ASN A 199 8.32 -20.01 15.18
CA ASN A 199 7.59 -20.76 16.20
C ASN A 199 6.50 -19.88 16.86
N TYR A 200 6.91 -18.74 17.41
CA TYR A 200 6.00 -17.74 18.03
C TYR A 200 6.69 -16.39 18.20
N GLY A 201 5.89 -15.34 18.34
CA GLY A 201 6.34 -13.98 18.68
C GLY A 201 5.90 -13.58 20.09
N LYS A 202 6.77 -12.83 20.78
CA LYS A 202 6.47 -12.21 22.08
C LYS A 202 7.01 -10.78 22.11
N GLY A 203 6.12 -9.81 21.96
CA GLY A 203 6.51 -8.40 21.81
C GLY A 203 7.38 -8.21 20.56
N MET A 204 8.50 -7.53 20.68
CA MET A 204 9.46 -7.29 19.58
C MET A 204 10.56 -8.37 19.52
N THR A 205 10.21 -9.59 19.85
CA THR A 205 11.10 -10.75 19.74
C THR A 205 10.32 -11.90 19.12
N ILE A 206 10.89 -12.53 18.11
CA ILE A 206 10.40 -13.82 17.59
C ILE A 206 11.34 -14.94 18.01
N ASN A 207 10.77 -16.10 18.28
CA ASN A 207 11.50 -17.33 18.54
C ASN A 207 11.37 -18.23 17.34
N VAL A 208 12.53 -18.70 16.89
CA VAL A 208 12.67 -19.55 15.70
C VAL A 208 13.45 -20.79 16.05
N SER A 209 13.36 -21.80 15.20
CA SER A 209 14.22 -22.98 15.21
C SER A 209 14.92 -23.13 13.86
N PRO A 210 16.13 -23.74 13.80
CA PRO A 210 16.77 -24.01 12.53
C PRO A 210 15.87 -24.89 11.65
N ALA A 211 15.84 -24.61 10.34
CA ALA A 211 15.08 -25.39 9.38
C ALA A 211 15.94 -25.75 8.19
N ASN A 212 15.75 -26.98 7.68
CA ASN A 212 16.39 -27.44 6.44
C ASN A 212 15.38 -27.28 5.29
N GLY A 213 15.86 -26.82 4.14
CA GLY A 213 15.06 -26.67 2.95
C GLY A 213 14.79 -25.21 2.56
N PRO A 214 14.12 -24.99 1.45
CA PRO A 214 13.84 -23.65 0.95
C PRO A 214 12.87 -22.89 1.86
N PRO A 215 13.01 -21.56 1.97
CA PRO A 215 12.09 -20.74 2.74
C PRO A 215 10.69 -20.75 2.14
N THR A 216 9.66 -20.75 2.98
CA THR A 216 8.27 -20.61 2.55
C THR A 216 7.94 -19.14 2.25
N ILE A 217 8.64 -18.21 2.90
CA ILE A 217 8.51 -16.77 2.68
C ILE A 217 9.86 -16.23 2.18
N PRO A 218 9.89 -15.50 1.06
CA PRO A 218 11.13 -14.86 0.60
C PRO A 218 11.70 -13.94 1.69
N SER A 219 13.01 -14.02 1.92
CA SER A 219 13.71 -13.37 3.04
C SER A 219 13.74 -11.83 3.00
N TRP A 220 13.28 -11.20 1.93
CA TRP A 220 13.28 -9.76 1.74
C TRP A 220 11.99 -9.33 1.06
N PHE A 221 10.94 -9.14 1.83
CA PHE A 221 9.93 -8.16 1.46
C PHE A 221 10.38 -6.80 1.99
N SER A 222 11.34 -6.18 1.30
CA SER A 222 11.36 -4.72 1.28
C SER A 222 9.95 -4.30 0.87
N GLN A 223 9.40 -3.26 1.49
CA GLN A 223 8.13 -2.67 1.03
C GLN A 223 8.25 -2.50 -0.48
N GLN A 224 7.50 -3.30 -1.25
CA GLN A 224 7.48 -3.13 -2.69
C GLN A 224 6.97 -1.72 -2.92
N LEU A 225 7.79 -0.89 -3.56
CA LEU A 225 7.40 0.46 -3.88
C LEU A 225 6.10 0.40 -4.70
N PRO A 226 5.05 1.11 -4.29
CA PRO A 226 3.79 1.07 -5.03
C PRO A 226 3.94 1.79 -6.36
N LEU A 227 3.30 1.26 -7.39
CA LEU A 227 3.10 1.94 -8.66
C LEU A 227 2.31 3.24 -8.41
N SER A 228 2.75 4.36 -8.99
CA SER A 228 1.99 5.60 -8.91
C SER A 228 0.68 5.49 -9.68
N PHE A 229 -0.37 6.14 -9.19
CA PHE A 229 -1.67 6.13 -9.84
C PHE A 229 -1.62 6.80 -11.24
N ASP A 230 -0.84 7.88 -11.37
CA ASP A 230 -0.70 8.59 -12.65
C ASP A 230 -0.07 7.67 -13.72
N LEU A 231 1.05 7.00 -13.39
CA LEU A 231 1.69 6.04 -14.30
C LEU A 231 0.77 4.84 -14.59
N ALA A 232 0.03 4.34 -13.59
CA ALA A 232 -0.96 3.27 -13.79
C ALA A 232 -2.03 3.67 -14.81
N MET A 233 -2.53 4.91 -14.75
CA MET A 233 -3.50 5.42 -15.72
C MET A 233 -2.91 5.59 -17.12
N ASP A 234 -1.64 5.96 -17.25
CA ASP A 234 -0.98 6.05 -18.56
C ASP A 234 -0.74 4.65 -19.17
N ILE A 235 -0.39 3.64 -18.36
CA ILE A 235 -0.33 2.25 -18.80
C ILE A 235 -1.71 1.77 -19.27
N GLN A 236 -2.78 2.11 -18.55
CA GLN A 236 -4.13 1.74 -18.95
C GLN A 236 -4.59 2.42 -20.25
N ARG A 237 -4.15 3.67 -20.51
CA ARG A 237 -4.37 4.32 -21.81
C ARG A 237 -3.67 3.56 -22.95
N PHE A 238 -2.41 3.16 -22.73
CA PHE A 238 -1.72 2.31 -23.70
C PHE A 238 -2.48 1.00 -23.97
N ARG A 239 -2.98 0.33 -22.91
CA ARG A 239 -3.82 -0.87 -23.03
C ARG A 239 -5.09 -0.59 -23.86
N ALA A 240 -5.74 0.56 -23.69
CA ALA A 240 -6.91 0.94 -24.47
C ALA A 240 -6.57 1.14 -25.95
N HIS A 241 -5.42 1.75 -26.27
CA HIS A 241 -4.96 1.88 -27.65
C HIS A 241 -4.70 0.52 -28.28
N MET A 242 -4.02 -0.39 -27.58
CA MET A 242 -3.79 -1.75 -28.06
C MET A 242 -5.11 -2.51 -28.28
N ASP A 243 -6.05 -2.48 -27.32
CA ASP A 243 -7.39 -3.07 -27.48
C ASP A 243 -8.12 -2.55 -28.72
N THR A 244 -8.00 -1.24 -28.96
CA THR A 244 -8.61 -0.60 -30.12
C THR A 244 -7.99 -1.10 -31.45
N LYS A 245 -6.66 -1.22 -31.51
CA LYS A 245 -5.96 -1.73 -32.69
C LYS A 245 -6.39 -3.18 -33.03
N PHE A 246 -6.44 -4.05 -32.03
CA PHE A 246 -6.91 -5.44 -32.23
C PHE A 246 -8.36 -5.50 -32.64
N ARG A 247 -9.26 -4.73 -32.04
CA ARG A 247 -10.68 -4.69 -32.39
C ARG A 247 -10.95 -4.23 -33.84
N TYR A 248 -10.11 -3.35 -34.36
CA TYR A 248 -10.19 -2.91 -35.77
C TYR A 248 -9.42 -3.82 -36.72
N GLY A 249 -8.95 -4.99 -36.30
CA GLY A 249 -8.28 -5.97 -37.15
C GLY A 249 -6.98 -5.45 -37.76
N LYS A 250 -6.26 -4.56 -37.07
CA LYS A 250 -4.99 -4.03 -37.56
C LYS A 250 -3.95 -5.14 -37.67
N SER A 251 -3.16 -5.11 -38.78
CA SER A 251 -2.09 -6.08 -39.00
C SER A 251 -0.99 -6.00 -37.95
N LYS A 252 -0.20 -7.07 -37.81
CA LYS A 252 0.97 -7.07 -36.93
C LYS A 252 1.89 -5.89 -37.22
N GLN A 253 2.13 -5.59 -38.50
CA GLN A 253 2.99 -4.48 -38.93
C GLN A 253 2.45 -3.14 -38.42
N GLU A 254 1.17 -2.83 -38.63
CA GLU A 254 0.55 -1.58 -38.16
C GLU A 254 0.57 -1.44 -36.64
N ILE A 255 0.42 -2.56 -35.91
CA ILE A 255 0.50 -2.56 -34.43
C ILE A 255 1.95 -2.36 -33.98
N MET A 256 2.92 -2.98 -34.63
CA MET A 256 4.34 -2.79 -34.32
C MET A 256 4.78 -1.35 -34.58
N GLU A 257 4.39 -0.76 -35.72
CA GLU A 257 4.61 0.66 -36.01
C GLU A 257 4.03 1.54 -34.91
N PHE A 258 2.80 1.27 -34.47
CA PHE A 258 2.20 2.00 -33.35
C PHE A 258 3.01 1.84 -32.04
N ILE A 259 3.51 0.64 -31.71
CA ILE A 259 4.33 0.41 -30.52
C ILE A 259 5.61 1.24 -30.56
N TYR A 260 6.30 1.30 -31.71
CA TYR A 260 7.50 2.12 -31.89
C TYR A 260 7.22 3.62 -31.78
N ASP A 261 6.12 4.08 -32.38
CA ASP A 261 5.74 5.49 -32.36
C ASP A 261 5.30 5.96 -30.97
N TYR A 262 4.61 5.07 -30.23
CA TYR A 262 4.09 5.40 -28.91
C TYR A 262 5.10 5.20 -27.78
N LEU A 263 5.96 4.18 -27.89
CA LEU A 263 6.94 3.80 -26.88
C LEU A 263 8.36 3.91 -27.42
N TYR A 264 9.32 4.24 -26.57
CA TYR A 264 10.74 4.32 -26.91
C TYR A 264 11.43 2.98 -26.61
N VAL A 265 11.16 1.95 -27.41
CA VAL A 265 11.59 0.57 -27.19
C VAL A 265 12.39 0.03 -28.37
N ASP A 266 13.23 -0.97 -28.12
CA ASP A 266 13.91 -1.73 -29.17
C ASP A 266 13.02 -2.84 -29.75
N ASP A 267 13.51 -3.52 -30.81
CA ASP A 267 12.78 -4.55 -31.52
C ASP A 267 12.39 -5.73 -30.62
N PHE A 268 13.27 -6.12 -29.70
CA PHE A 268 13.01 -7.23 -28.80
C PHE A 268 11.89 -6.89 -27.81
N ALA A 269 11.94 -5.71 -27.21
CA ALA A 269 10.91 -5.23 -26.30
C ALA A 269 9.56 -5.04 -27.03
N ALA A 270 9.57 -4.43 -28.24
CA ALA A 270 8.37 -4.21 -29.02
C ALA A 270 7.67 -5.53 -29.40
N ASN A 271 8.42 -6.54 -29.86
CA ASN A 271 7.88 -7.86 -30.15
C ASN A 271 7.32 -8.55 -28.88
N SER A 272 8.02 -8.49 -27.77
CA SER A 272 7.57 -9.07 -26.50
C SER A 272 6.27 -8.42 -25.99
N ILE A 273 6.14 -7.09 -26.14
CA ILE A 273 4.91 -6.36 -25.83
C ILE A 273 3.78 -6.80 -26.75
N TYR A 274 4.03 -6.84 -28.07
CA TYR A 274 3.04 -7.29 -29.06
C TYR A 274 2.50 -8.67 -28.72
N GLU A 275 3.38 -9.65 -28.52
CA GLU A 275 3.00 -11.04 -28.20
C GLU A 275 2.19 -11.12 -26.90
N TYR A 276 2.59 -10.39 -25.86
CA TYR A 276 1.87 -10.36 -24.58
C TYR A 276 0.42 -9.86 -24.76
N PHE A 277 0.22 -8.84 -25.56
CA PHE A 277 -1.11 -8.30 -25.83
C PHE A 277 -1.93 -9.19 -26.78
N VAL A 278 -1.31 -9.85 -27.77
CA VAL A 278 -1.97 -10.85 -28.61
C VAL A 278 -2.49 -12.01 -27.75
N GLU A 279 -1.65 -12.55 -26.88
CA GLU A 279 -2.05 -13.63 -25.96
C GLU A 279 -3.26 -13.22 -25.12
N GLN A 280 -3.22 -12.02 -24.51
CA GLN A 280 -4.35 -11.53 -23.73
C GLN A 280 -5.61 -11.32 -24.55
N TYR A 281 -5.50 -10.69 -25.72
CA TYR A 281 -6.64 -10.39 -26.59
C TYR A 281 -7.30 -11.66 -27.15
N THR A 282 -6.50 -12.66 -27.52
CA THR A 282 -6.97 -13.98 -27.98
C THR A 282 -7.70 -14.74 -26.88
N TYR A 283 -7.16 -14.66 -25.64
CA TYR A 283 -7.73 -15.38 -24.51
C TYR A 283 -8.95 -14.68 -23.91
N ALA A 284 -8.86 -13.36 -23.76
CA ALA A 284 -9.87 -12.54 -23.10
C ALA A 284 -9.78 -11.07 -23.53
N LYS A 285 -10.72 -10.25 -23.06
CA LYS A 285 -10.68 -8.81 -23.30
C LYS A 285 -9.50 -8.15 -22.58
N ILE A 286 -8.96 -7.09 -23.16
CA ILE A 286 -7.91 -6.29 -22.53
C ILE A 286 -8.54 -5.32 -21.52
N PRO A 287 -8.18 -5.37 -20.22
CA PRO A 287 -8.58 -4.36 -19.25
C PRO A 287 -7.88 -3.02 -19.54
N SER A 288 -8.58 -1.90 -19.32
CA SER A 288 -8.08 -0.56 -19.66
C SER A 288 -8.74 0.51 -18.81
N ASN A 289 -8.36 1.78 -19.00
CA ASN A 289 -9.00 2.91 -18.32
C ASN A 289 -10.50 3.08 -18.60
N GLN A 290 -11.04 2.35 -19.59
CA GLN A 290 -12.46 2.32 -19.93
C GLN A 290 -13.16 1.01 -19.54
N ARG A 291 -12.39 0.02 -19.05
CA ARG A 291 -12.90 -1.32 -18.76
C ARG A 291 -12.22 -1.95 -17.56
N LEU A 292 -12.96 -2.13 -16.48
CA LEU A 292 -12.60 -3.01 -15.37
C LEU A 292 -13.05 -4.44 -15.72
N LEU A 293 -12.11 -5.37 -15.80
CA LEU A 293 -12.40 -6.77 -16.04
C LEU A 293 -12.41 -7.53 -14.71
N ILE A 294 -13.47 -8.29 -14.45
CA ILE A 294 -13.59 -9.19 -13.31
C ILE A 294 -13.58 -10.63 -13.85
N GLU A 295 -12.58 -11.39 -13.44
CA GLU A 295 -12.36 -12.76 -13.88
C GLU A 295 -12.71 -13.74 -12.76
N TYR A 296 -13.60 -14.69 -13.06
CA TYR A 296 -13.95 -15.79 -12.16
C TYR A 296 -13.17 -17.03 -12.58
N TYR A 297 -12.38 -17.52 -11.65
CA TYR A 297 -11.52 -18.68 -11.84
C TYR A 297 -11.75 -19.71 -10.72
N LYS A 298 -11.85 -21.00 -11.10
CA LYS A 298 -11.92 -22.11 -10.14
C LYS A 298 -10.53 -22.70 -9.99
N GLY A 299 -9.93 -22.51 -8.81
CA GLY A 299 -8.63 -23.08 -8.47
C GLY A 299 -8.69 -24.58 -8.13
N PHE A 300 -7.63 -25.08 -7.54
CA PHE A 300 -7.57 -26.46 -7.07
C PHE A 300 -8.53 -26.70 -5.90
N GLY A 301 -9.25 -27.83 -5.93
CA GLY A 301 -10.27 -28.15 -4.94
C GLY A 301 -11.54 -27.29 -5.13
N ASP A 302 -12.16 -26.90 -4.01
CA ASP A 302 -13.37 -26.05 -4.01
C ASP A 302 -13.07 -24.56 -3.87
N ARG A 303 -11.79 -24.17 -3.93
CA ARG A 303 -11.38 -22.77 -3.79
C ARG A 303 -11.70 -21.99 -5.05
N ARG A 304 -12.45 -20.91 -4.89
CA ARG A 304 -12.82 -19.98 -5.96
C ARG A 304 -12.04 -18.69 -5.84
N PHE A 305 -11.75 -18.10 -6.99
CA PHE A 305 -11.05 -16.83 -7.13
C PHE A 305 -11.91 -15.86 -7.91
N VAL A 306 -11.97 -14.64 -7.45
CA VAL A 306 -12.51 -13.50 -8.19
C VAL A 306 -11.38 -12.50 -8.34
N ILE A 307 -10.90 -12.35 -9.57
CA ILE A 307 -9.74 -11.53 -9.92
C ILE A 307 -10.24 -10.23 -10.52
N PHE A 308 -9.80 -9.12 -9.95
CA PHE A 308 -10.07 -7.77 -10.44
C PHE A 308 -8.84 -7.26 -11.17
N HIS A 309 -8.94 -7.09 -12.49
CA HIS A 309 -7.89 -6.49 -13.30
C HIS A 309 -7.89 -4.98 -13.15
N SER A 310 -7.48 -4.52 -11.98
CA SER A 310 -7.50 -3.14 -11.53
C SER A 310 -6.07 -2.59 -11.47
N LEU A 311 -5.52 -2.22 -12.63
CA LEU A 311 -4.21 -1.60 -12.73
C LEU A 311 -4.28 -0.14 -12.25
N PHE A 312 -4.40 0.08 -10.95
CA PHE A 312 -4.46 1.40 -10.33
C PHE A 312 -3.32 1.65 -9.33
N GLY A 313 -2.40 0.67 -9.22
CA GLY A 313 -1.37 0.66 -8.19
C GLY A 313 -1.84 0.04 -6.88
N ARG A 314 -0.87 -0.51 -6.14
CA ARG A 314 -1.13 -1.33 -4.95
C ARG A 314 -1.94 -0.61 -3.86
N LYS A 315 -1.69 0.70 -3.64
CA LYS A 315 -2.39 1.47 -2.61
C LYS A 315 -3.89 1.61 -2.89
N VAL A 316 -4.25 1.89 -4.15
CA VAL A 316 -5.65 1.96 -4.59
C VAL A 316 -6.30 0.59 -4.52
N ASN A 317 -5.59 -0.44 -4.98
CA ASN A 317 -6.07 -1.82 -4.96
C ASN A 317 -6.26 -2.35 -3.53
N ASP A 318 -5.46 -1.91 -2.55
CA ASP A 318 -5.64 -2.24 -1.13
C ASP A 318 -6.98 -1.67 -0.62
N ALA A 319 -7.27 -0.40 -0.92
CA ALA A 319 -8.54 0.21 -0.54
C ALA A 319 -9.75 -0.50 -1.17
N LEU A 320 -9.72 -0.73 -2.48
CA LEU A 320 -10.80 -1.40 -3.22
C LEU A 320 -11.01 -2.83 -2.72
N SER A 321 -9.93 -3.61 -2.59
CA SER A 321 -10.00 -5.02 -2.19
C SER A 321 -10.57 -5.21 -0.78
N ARG A 322 -10.19 -4.36 0.17
CA ARG A 322 -10.73 -4.40 1.55
C ARG A 322 -12.21 -4.06 1.59
N ALA A 323 -12.64 -3.03 0.85
CA ALA A 323 -14.05 -2.66 0.79
C ALA A 323 -14.91 -3.78 0.19
N VAL A 324 -14.46 -4.37 -0.94
CA VAL A 324 -15.17 -5.49 -1.57
C VAL A 324 -15.17 -6.73 -0.67
N ALA A 325 -14.02 -7.09 -0.09
CA ALA A 325 -13.93 -8.24 0.80
C ALA A 325 -14.81 -8.09 2.06
N TYR A 326 -14.91 -6.88 2.60
CA TYR A 326 -15.78 -6.59 3.74
C TYR A 326 -17.26 -6.86 3.40
N ILE A 327 -17.72 -6.43 2.22
CA ILE A 327 -19.08 -6.69 1.75
C ILE A 327 -19.29 -8.19 1.53
N VAL A 328 -18.37 -8.86 0.83
CA VAL A 328 -18.44 -10.31 0.56
C VAL A 328 -18.48 -11.09 1.86
N ALA A 329 -17.59 -10.79 2.81
CA ALA A 329 -17.52 -11.49 4.10
C ALA A 329 -18.83 -11.37 4.88
N ARG A 330 -19.47 -10.19 4.87
CA ARG A 330 -20.78 -9.98 5.54
C ARG A 330 -21.93 -10.67 4.81
N GLN A 331 -21.94 -10.60 3.48
CA GLN A 331 -23.03 -11.12 2.67
C GLN A 331 -23.06 -12.65 2.66
N TYR A 332 -21.91 -13.29 2.61
CA TYR A 332 -21.79 -14.74 2.52
C TYR A 332 -21.36 -15.42 3.82
N ASN A 333 -21.15 -14.65 4.91
CA ASN A 333 -20.65 -15.11 6.20
C ASN A 333 -19.43 -16.05 6.07
N THR A 334 -18.46 -15.65 5.26
CA THR A 334 -17.27 -16.44 4.94
C THR A 334 -15.98 -15.66 5.15
N ASN A 335 -14.91 -16.40 5.43
CA ASN A 335 -13.58 -15.81 5.50
C ASN A 335 -13.01 -15.61 4.09
N VAL A 336 -12.70 -14.39 3.73
CA VAL A 336 -12.18 -14.01 2.43
C VAL A 336 -10.68 -13.75 2.54
N THR A 337 -9.89 -14.45 1.72
CA THR A 337 -8.46 -14.15 1.56
C THR A 337 -8.30 -13.12 0.46
N ILE A 338 -7.46 -12.10 0.70
CA ILE A 338 -7.14 -11.04 -0.25
C ILE A 338 -5.68 -11.18 -0.67
N SER A 339 -5.40 -11.03 -1.97
CA SER A 339 -4.05 -10.80 -2.49
C SER A 339 -4.05 -9.56 -3.37
N ILE A 340 -3.00 -8.74 -3.25
CA ILE A 340 -2.96 -7.40 -3.83
C ILE A 340 -1.63 -7.21 -4.56
N SER A 341 -1.71 -6.69 -5.80
CA SER A 341 -0.57 -6.22 -6.57
C SER A 341 -0.84 -4.84 -7.18
N ASP A 342 0.13 -4.28 -7.90
CA ASP A 342 -0.08 -3.05 -8.66
C ASP A 342 -1.08 -3.24 -9.81
N ASN A 343 -1.09 -4.43 -10.42
CA ASN A 343 -1.91 -4.76 -11.59
C ASN A 343 -3.34 -5.19 -11.27
N GLY A 344 -3.65 -5.41 -9.99
CA GLY A 344 -4.96 -5.86 -9.57
C GLY A 344 -4.97 -6.50 -8.19
N PHE A 345 -6.10 -7.08 -7.86
CA PHE A 345 -6.25 -7.89 -6.65
C PHE A 345 -7.17 -9.08 -6.92
N TYR A 346 -7.11 -10.07 -6.07
CA TYR A 346 -8.13 -11.12 -6.06
C TYR A 346 -8.67 -11.38 -4.67
N LEU A 347 -9.89 -11.88 -4.66
CA LEU A 347 -10.52 -12.46 -3.49
C LEU A 347 -10.59 -13.98 -3.67
N SER A 348 -10.33 -14.74 -2.62
CA SER A 348 -10.51 -16.19 -2.66
C SER A 348 -11.14 -16.70 -1.37
N ALA A 349 -12.06 -17.66 -1.53
CA ALA A 349 -12.70 -18.40 -0.46
C ALA A 349 -13.17 -19.78 -0.95
N GLU A 350 -13.57 -20.62 -0.02
CA GLU A 350 -14.33 -21.83 -0.32
C GLU A 350 -15.81 -21.47 -0.51
N GLY A 351 -16.47 -22.05 -1.51
CA GLY A 351 -17.88 -21.79 -1.80
C GLY A 351 -18.11 -20.60 -2.73
N THR A 352 -19.28 -19.97 -2.64
CA THR A 352 -19.70 -18.90 -3.55
C THR A 352 -19.05 -17.56 -3.20
N LEU A 353 -18.51 -16.88 -4.22
CA LEU A 353 -17.94 -15.54 -4.14
C LEU A 353 -18.67 -14.62 -5.14
N GLY A 354 -19.47 -13.69 -4.63
CA GLY A 354 -20.18 -12.67 -5.42
C GLY A 354 -19.38 -11.39 -5.58
N GLY A 355 -18.25 -11.44 -6.31
CA GLY A 355 -17.36 -10.29 -6.43
C GLY A 355 -17.96 -9.11 -7.18
N LEU A 356 -18.69 -9.35 -8.27
CA LEU A 356 -19.37 -8.31 -9.04
C LEU A 356 -20.47 -7.63 -8.22
N GLU A 357 -21.31 -8.43 -7.57
CA GLU A 357 -22.44 -7.97 -6.76
C GLU A 357 -21.94 -7.12 -5.59
N ALA A 358 -20.87 -7.55 -4.93
CA ALA A 358 -20.24 -6.80 -3.86
C ALA A 358 -19.62 -5.50 -4.36
N PHE A 359 -18.93 -5.54 -5.52
CA PHE A 359 -18.30 -4.34 -6.09
C PHE A 359 -19.35 -3.30 -6.52
N LYS A 360 -20.47 -3.73 -7.07
CA LYS A 360 -21.59 -2.83 -7.46
C LYS A 360 -22.27 -2.14 -6.28
N GLN A 361 -22.11 -2.64 -5.05
CA GLN A 361 -22.63 -1.99 -3.85
C GLN A 361 -21.77 -0.80 -3.40
N LEU A 362 -20.55 -0.66 -3.92
CA LEU A 362 -19.69 0.48 -3.65
C LEU A 362 -20.17 1.68 -4.47
N THR A 363 -20.53 2.75 -3.76
CA THR A 363 -20.89 4.05 -4.34
C THR A 363 -19.96 5.13 -3.82
N PRO A 364 -19.85 6.28 -4.51
CA PRO A 364 -19.05 7.41 -4.00
C PRO A 364 -19.40 7.80 -2.57
N GLU A 365 -20.68 7.72 -2.20
CA GLU A 365 -21.19 8.15 -0.90
C GLU A 365 -20.87 7.17 0.23
N ASN A 366 -20.87 5.86 -0.06
CA ASN A 366 -20.72 4.84 0.98
C ASN A 366 -19.29 4.27 1.10
N PHE A 367 -18.44 4.45 0.07
CA PHE A 367 -17.14 3.79 -0.03
C PHE A 367 -16.23 4.07 1.17
N LYS A 368 -16.07 5.37 1.53
CA LYS A 368 -15.19 5.75 2.64
C LYS A 368 -15.67 5.17 3.97
N ASN A 369 -16.98 5.12 4.19
CA ASN A 369 -17.57 4.54 5.40
C ASN A 369 -17.34 3.02 5.46
N ILE A 370 -17.61 2.29 4.37
CA ILE A 370 -17.38 0.84 4.28
C ILE A 370 -15.91 0.53 4.55
N LEU A 371 -15.00 1.26 3.91
CA LEU A 371 -13.57 1.07 4.08
C LEU A 371 -13.13 1.36 5.54
N THR A 372 -13.63 2.42 6.16
CA THR A 372 -13.35 2.74 7.57
C THR A 372 -13.82 1.63 8.50
N GLN A 373 -15.04 1.10 8.28
CA GLN A 373 -15.55 -0.03 9.07
C GLN A 373 -14.69 -1.30 8.90
N SER A 374 -14.18 -1.55 7.70
CA SER A 374 -13.30 -2.68 7.43
C SER A 374 -11.97 -2.61 8.19
N LEU A 375 -11.53 -1.40 8.58
CA LEU A 375 -10.24 -1.16 9.25
C LEU A 375 -10.29 -1.31 10.77
N ASN A 376 -11.44 -1.11 11.41
CA ASN A 376 -11.56 -0.94 12.87
C ASN A 376 -10.92 -2.05 13.73
N LYS A 377 -10.79 -3.27 13.21
CA LYS A 377 -10.20 -4.42 13.92
C LYS A 377 -8.92 -4.94 13.27
N THR A 378 -8.28 -4.15 12.43
CA THR A 378 -7.09 -4.59 11.69
C THR A 378 -5.79 -4.16 12.37
N GLU A 379 -4.73 -4.94 12.17
CA GLU A 379 -3.37 -4.58 12.60
C GLU A 379 -2.90 -3.29 11.90
N THR A 380 -3.37 -3.01 10.68
CA THR A 380 -3.07 -1.76 9.97
C THR A 380 -3.48 -0.54 10.80
N LEU A 381 -4.71 -0.49 11.32
CA LEU A 381 -5.15 0.61 12.17
C LEU A 381 -4.38 0.65 13.49
N ALA A 382 -4.11 -0.52 14.10
CA ALA A 382 -3.36 -0.59 15.35
C ALA A 382 -1.92 -0.06 15.19
N SER A 383 -1.25 -0.40 14.09
CA SER A 383 0.09 0.11 13.78
C SER A 383 0.08 1.62 13.54
N ARG A 384 -0.87 2.14 12.74
CA ARG A 384 -0.98 3.59 12.48
C ARG A 384 -1.30 4.35 13.77
N PHE A 385 -2.26 3.88 14.57
CA PHE A 385 -2.58 4.50 15.85
C PHE A 385 -1.37 4.56 16.80
N ARG A 386 -0.56 3.51 16.87
CA ARG A 386 0.67 3.51 17.66
C ARG A 386 1.63 4.60 17.21
N HIS A 387 1.82 4.78 15.90
CA HIS A 387 2.67 5.83 15.36
C HIS A 387 2.12 7.23 15.66
N CYS A 388 0.81 7.44 15.46
CA CYS A 388 0.15 8.69 15.80
C CYS A 388 0.22 8.98 17.30
N ALA A 389 0.00 7.97 18.17
CA ALA A 389 0.13 8.12 19.62
C ALA A 389 1.56 8.48 20.06
N GLY A 390 2.57 7.99 19.35
CA GLY A 390 3.97 8.40 19.59
C GLY A 390 4.23 9.84 19.16
N ARG A 391 3.81 10.21 17.94
CA ARG A 391 3.99 11.56 17.39
C ARG A 391 3.19 12.62 18.15
N SER A 392 1.99 12.29 18.61
CA SER A 392 1.16 13.18 19.43
C SER A 392 1.57 13.27 20.90
N LEU A 393 2.69 12.65 21.30
CA LEU A 393 3.16 12.60 22.69
C LEU A 393 2.19 11.91 23.67
N MET A 394 1.20 11.16 23.15
CA MET A 394 0.33 10.29 23.95
C MET A 394 1.15 9.16 24.59
N THR A 395 2.09 8.59 23.85
CA THR A 395 3.08 7.64 24.32
C THR A 395 4.47 8.22 24.12
N LEU A 396 5.18 8.48 25.22
CA LEU A 396 6.54 9.00 25.15
C LEU A 396 7.52 7.88 24.79
N ARG A 397 8.40 8.13 23.80
CA ARG A 397 9.49 7.21 23.41
C ARG A 397 10.62 7.26 24.44
N HIS A 398 10.93 8.46 24.94
CA HIS A 398 11.96 8.71 25.95
C HIS A 398 11.36 9.41 27.16
N TYR A 399 11.72 8.94 28.34
CA TYR A 399 11.32 9.58 29.59
C TYR A 399 12.46 9.52 30.61
N LYS A 400 12.89 10.69 31.13
CA LYS A 400 14.01 10.84 32.07
C LYS A 400 15.32 10.16 31.63
N GLY A 401 15.65 10.25 30.32
CA GLY A 401 16.88 9.65 29.76
C GLY A 401 16.78 8.17 29.40
N GLU A 402 15.67 7.50 29.72
CA GLU A 402 15.46 6.10 29.38
C GLU A 402 14.58 5.96 28.12
N ALA A 403 15.05 5.18 27.15
CA ALA A 403 14.26 4.80 25.98
C ALA A 403 13.29 3.66 26.33
N LYS A 404 12.01 3.83 26.04
CA LYS A 404 11.03 2.75 26.21
C LYS A 404 11.14 1.74 25.06
N SER A 405 11.24 0.47 25.39
CA SER A 405 11.31 -0.60 24.38
C SER A 405 10.07 -0.59 23.50
N VAL A 406 10.24 -0.84 22.21
CA VAL A 406 9.16 -0.81 21.20
C VAL A 406 8.10 -1.87 21.50
N GLY A 407 8.47 -3.03 22.03
CA GLY A 407 7.48 -4.03 22.46
C GLY A 407 6.51 -3.50 23.54
N ARG A 408 7.00 -2.64 24.48
CA ARG A 408 6.11 -1.96 25.44
C ARG A 408 5.23 -0.92 24.76
N GLN A 409 5.77 -0.21 23.76
CA GLN A 409 4.99 0.76 22.99
C GLN A 409 3.89 0.08 22.16
N GLN A 410 4.17 -1.09 21.57
CA GLN A 410 3.21 -1.87 20.80
C GLN A 410 2.03 -2.37 21.65
N VAL A 411 2.34 -3.03 22.77
CA VAL A 411 1.29 -3.50 23.70
C VAL A 411 0.45 -2.34 24.23
N ARG A 412 1.12 -1.24 24.61
CA ARG A 412 0.43 -0.05 25.10
C ARG A 412 -0.42 0.61 24.01
N GLY A 413 0.07 0.68 22.77
CA GLY A 413 -0.66 1.22 21.63
C GLY A 413 -1.97 0.45 21.37
N LYS A 414 -1.94 -0.89 21.41
CA LYS A 414 -3.15 -1.72 21.26
C LYS A 414 -4.17 -1.51 22.38
N ILE A 415 -3.70 -1.42 23.63
CA ILE A 415 -4.57 -1.17 24.79
C ILE A 415 -5.20 0.22 24.68
N LEU A 416 -4.41 1.24 24.33
CA LEU A 416 -4.90 2.61 24.17
C LEU A 416 -5.87 2.72 22.98
N LEU A 417 -5.60 2.06 21.85
CA LEU A 417 -6.51 2.06 20.70
C LEU A 417 -7.89 1.55 21.10
N LYS A 418 -7.94 0.36 21.75
CA LYS A 418 -9.21 -0.21 22.20
C LYS A 418 -9.94 0.73 23.15
N PHE A 419 -9.22 1.29 24.09
CA PHE A 419 -9.77 2.21 25.08
C PHE A 419 -10.34 3.48 24.42
N VAL A 420 -9.57 4.11 23.50
CA VAL A 420 -10.01 5.30 22.77
C VAL A 420 -11.22 5.02 21.88
N GLN A 421 -11.28 3.86 21.23
CA GLN A 421 -12.44 3.45 20.41
C GLN A 421 -13.73 3.29 21.25
N GLU A 422 -13.60 2.89 22.53
CA GLU A 422 -14.73 2.77 23.46
C GLU A 422 -15.11 4.12 24.10
N MET A 423 -14.14 5.01 24.32
CA MET A 423 -14.31 6.31 24.94
C MET A 423 -14.91 7.33 23.96
N ASP A 424 -14.26 7.53 22.84
CA ASP A 424 -14.66 8.51 21.83
C ASP A 424 -14.18 8.06 20.45
N ASN A 425 -15.13 7.71 19.58
CA ASN A 425 -14.82 7.24 18.24
C ASN A 425 -14.31 8.35 17.31
N ASP A 426 -14.50 9.62 17.66
CA ASP A 426 -14.05 10.80 16.93
C ASP A 426 -12.83 11.47 17.56
N PHE A 427 -12.23 10.84 18.59
CA PHE A 427 -11.03 11.34 19.24
C PHE A 427 -9.93 11.68 18.23
N SER A 428 -9.31 12.86 18.39
CA SER A 428 -8.41 13.47 17.40
C SER A 428 -7.29 12.56 16.91
N ILE A 429 -6.63 11.80 17.79
CA ILE A 429 -5.53 10.91 17.41
C ILE A 429 -6.03 9.62 16.75
N LEU A 430 -7.23 9.14 17.06
CA LEU A 430 -7.87 8.04 16.34
C LEU A 430 -8.32 8.47 14.94
N LYS A 431 -8.85 9.68 14.81
CA LYS A 431 -9.20 10.31 13.55
C LYS A 431 -7.96 10.42 12.65
N GLU A 432 -6.82 10.86 13.21
CA GLU A 432 -5.55 10.92 12.49
C GLU A 432 -5.05 9.53 12.07
N ALA A 433 -5.09 8.53 12.94
CA ALA A 433 -4.68 7.17 12.60
C ALA A 433 -5.53 6.57 11.45
N ARG A 434 -6.83 6.87 11.42
CA ARG A 434 -7.72 6.50 10.31
C ARG A 434 -7.37 7.26 9.03
N ARG A 435 -7.11 8.59 9.12
CA ARG A 435 -6.66 9.38 7.97
C ARG A 435 -5.39 8.81 7.38
N GLU A 436 -4.36 8.55 8.21
CA GLU A 436 -3.09 7.98 7.75
C GLU A 436 -3.28 6.60 7.11
N ALA A 437 -4.15 5.75 7.68
CA ALA A 437 -4.45 4.44 7.09
C ALA A 437 -5.14 4.55 5.74
N LEU A 438 -6.09 5.48 5.59
CA LEU A 438 -6.90 5.65 4.38
C LEU A 438 -6.17 6.42 3.27
N GLU A 439 -5.41 7.46 3.62
CA GLU A 439 -4.85 8.41 2.65
C GLU A 439 -3.35 8.17 2.38
N ASP A 440 -2.57 7.80 3.38
CA ASP A 440 -1.11 7.66 3.26
C ASP A 440 -0.70 6.20 3.03
N TYR A 441 -1.27 5.26 3.78
CA TYR A 441 -0.99 3.83 3.61
C TYR A 441 -1.75 3.25 2.41
N MET A 442 -3.05 3.52 2.31
CA MET A 442 -3.85 3.32 1.11
C MET A 442 -3.95 4.64 0.32
N ASP A 443 -4.64 4.62 -0.79
CA ASP A 443 -4.94 5.81 -1.58
C ASP A 443 -6.46 5.89 -1.81
N VAL A 444 -7.18 6.23 -0.74
CA VAL A 444 -8.65 6.29 -0.75
C VAL A 444 -9.18 7.31 -1.76
N ASN A 445 -8.46 8.42 -1.96
CA ASN A 445 -8.89 9.49 -2.85
C ASN A 445 -8.88 9.04 -4.32
N ASN A 446 -7.84 8.34 -4.76
CA ASN A 446 -7.80 7.79 -6.11
C ASN A 446 -8.70 6.54 -6.25
N ALA A 447 -8.88 5.74 -5.19
CA ALA A 447 -9.87 4.66 -5.19
C ALA A 447 -11.30 5.20 -5.36
N LEU A 448 -11.64 6.31 -4.71
CA LEU A 448 -12.92 6.99 -4.87
C LEU A 448 -13.13 7.46 -6.32
N LYS A 449 -12.11 8.06 -6.95
CA LYS A 449 -12.19 8.43 -8.38
C LYS A 449 -12.49 7.23 -9.29
N VAL A 450 -11.92 6.06 -9.01
CA VAL A 450 -12.23 4.85 -9.78
C VAL A 450 -13.70 4.47 -9.64
N ILE A 451 -14.26 4.55 -8.43
CA ILE A 451 -15.68 4.29 -8.19
C ILE A 451 -16.55 5.33 -8.90
N GLU A 452 -16.17 6.62 -8.86
CA GLU A 452 -16.85 7.69 -9.59
C GLU A 452 -16.84 7.47 -11.11
N LEU A 453 -15.71 7.06 -11.70
CA LEU A 453 -15.62 6.72 -13.13
C LEU A 453 -16.59 5.61 -13.51
N ILE A 454 -16.77 4.61 -12.65
CA ILE A 454 -17.72 3.51 -12.87
C ILE A 454 -19.16 3.99 -12.68
N ALA A 455 -19.45 4.73 -11.62
CA ALA A 455 -20.79 5.26 -11.35
C ALA A 455 -21.28 6.19 -12.46
N ASN A 456 -20.39 6.99 -13.05
CA ASN A 456 -20.67 7.91 -14.14
C ASN A 456 -20.68 7.21 -15.55
N GLY A 457 -20.47 5.90 -15.61
CA GLY A 457 -20.45 5.14 -16.88
C GLY A 457 -19.23 5.38 -17.76
N GLN A 458 -18.20 6.05 -17.25
CA GLN A 458 -16.93 6.29 -17.97
C GLN A 458 -16.04 5.05 -17.99
N MET A 459 -16.25 4.12 -17.06
CA MET A 459 -15.58 2.83 -16.99
C MET A 459 -16.63 1.72 -16.87
N GLU A 460 -16.69 0.83 -17.87
CA GLU A 460 -17.58 -0.34 -17.85
C GLU A 460 -16.99 -1.48 -17.00
N ILE A 461 -17.85 -2.25 -16.36
CA ILE A 461 -17.44 -3.51 -15.72
C ILE A 461 -17.82 -4.66 -16.65
N LYS A 462 -16.84 -5.53 -16.98
CA LYS A 462 -17.06 -6.77 -17.71
C LYS A 462 -16.63 -7.97 -16.86
N THR A 463 -17.36 -9.06 -17.00
CA THR A 463 -17.05 -10.33 -16.33
C THR A 463 -16.69 -11.40 -17.34
N ILE A 464 -15.78 -12.28 -16.95
CA ILE A 464 -15.42 -13.48 -17.69
C ILE A 464 -15.28 -14.65 -16.72
N ASN A 465 -15.55 -15.85 -17.23
CA ASN A 465 -15.26 -17.11 -16.54
C ASN A 465 -14.11 -17.79 -17.26
N THR A 466 -13.10 -18.21 -16.51
CA THR A 466 -11.91 -18.83 -17.05
C THR A 466 -11.61 -20.16 -16.35
N VAL A 467 -11.06 -21.10 -17.10
CA VAL A 467 -10.57 -22.39 -16.56
C VAL A 467 -9.16 -22.22 -16.03
N ILE A 468 -8.38 -21.36 -16.65
CA ILE A 468 -7.01 -21.00 -16.29
C ILE A 468 -6.94 -19.48 -16.29
N PRO A 469 -6.21 -18.85 -15.35
CA PRO A 469 -6.09 -17.39 -15.30
C PRO A 469 -5.59 -16.81 -16.62
N THR A 470 -6.13 -15.64 -16.99
CA THR A 470 -5.68 -14.92 -18.18
C THR A 470 -4.21 -14.55 -18.11
N PRO A 471 -3.52 -14.29 -19.23
CA PRO A 471 -2.13 -13.84 -19.25
C PRO A 471 -1.85 -12.66 -18.33
N PHE A 472 -2.75 -11.67 -18.26
CA PHE A 472 -2.60 -10.49 -17.38
C PHE A 472 -2.90 -10.78 -15.90
N ALA A 473 -3.61 -11.87 -15.58
CA ALA A 473 -3.85 -12.32 -14.21
C ALA A 473 -2.74 -13.25 -13.69
N PHE A 474 -1.92 -13.80 -14.59
CA PHE A 474 -1.00 -14.89 -14.29
C PHE A 474 -0.06 -14.57 -13.10
N ASN A 475 0.61 -13.41 -13.15
CA ASN A 475 1.54 -13.02 -12.09
C ASN A 475 0.84 -12.80 -10.74
N LEU A 476 -0.35 -12.19 -10.76
CA LEU A 476 -1.14 -11.93 -9.56
C LEU A 476 -1.57 -13.24 -8.87
N VAL A 477 -2.06 -14.19 -9.64
CA VAL A 477 -2.51 -15.50 -9.13
C VAL A 477 -1.31 -16.34 -8.69
N SER A 478 -0.23 -16.35 -9.47
CA SER A 478 0.99 -17.08 -9.14
C SER A 478 1.59 -16.60 -7.81
N GLN A 479 1.65 -15.31 -7.55
CA GLN A 479 2.11 -14.76 -6.27
C GLN A 479 1.32 -15.34 -5.08
N GLY A 480 0.01 -15.39 -5.18
CA GLY A 480 -0.83 -15.92 -4.11
C GLY A 480 -0.71 -17.42 -3.88
N TYR A 481 -0.48 -18.20 -4.93
CA TYR A 481 -0.14 -19.63 -4.76
C TYR A 481 1.28 -19.81 -4.23
N LEU A 482 2.21 -18.94 -4.60
CA LEU A 482 3.58 -18.95 -4.13
C LEU A 482 3.70 -18.72 -2.62
N ASP A 483 2.73 -18.04 -2.01
CA ASP A 483 2.67 -17.87 -0.55
C ASP A 483 2.31 -19.16 0.21
N VAL A 484 1.82 -20.20 -0.50
CA VAL A 484 1.34 -21.47 0.08
C VAL A 484 2.26 -22.66 -0.26
N LEU A 485 3.04 -22.59 -1.34
CA LEU A 485 3.84 -23.69 -1.85
C LEU A 485 5.34 -23.58 -1.49
N ASN A 486 6.02 -24.71 -1.38
CA ASN A 486 7.48 -24.79 -1.24
C ASN A 486 8.19 -24.31 -2.53
N GLN A 487 9.45 -23.83 -2.45
CA GLN A 487 10.14 -23.22 -3.61
C GLN A 487 10.27 -24.13 -4.84
N ASN A 488 10.49 -25.42 -4.66
CA ASN A 488 10.57 -26.38 -5.77
C ASN A 488 9.21 -26.58 -6.44
N ASP A 489 8.16 -26.65 -5.63
CA ASP A 489 6.76 -26.75 -6.11
C ASP A 489 6.33 -25.46 -6.81
N LYS A 490 6.88 -24.31 -6.39
CA LYS A 490 6.63 -22.98 -7.01
C LYS A 490 7.08 -22.93 -8.46
N ALA A 491 8.32 -23.33 -8.74
CA ALA A 491 8.88 -23.31 -10.09
C ALA A 491 8.13 -24.27 -11.02
N GLU A 492 7.82 -25.47 -10.52
CA GLU A 492 7.06 -26.47 -11.26
C GLU A 492 5.61 -26.03 -11.48
N PHE A 493 4.95 -25.49 -10.47
CA PHE A 493 3.60 -24.93 -10.56
C PHE A 493 3.55 -23.80 -11.61
N THR A 494 4.50 -22.84 -11.54
CA THR A 494 4.57 -21.73 -12.49
C THR A 494 4.76 -22.22 -13.93
N LYS A 495 5.64 -23.21 -14.14
CA LYS A 495 5.84 -23.82 -15.47
C LYS A 495 4.59 -24.55 -15.98
N ARG A 496 3.92 -25.31 -15.13
CA ARG A 496 2.67 -26.03 -15.48
C ARG A 496 1.54 -25.06 -15.82
N MET A 497 1.36 -24.02 -15.02
CA MET A 497 0.37 -22.95 -15.28
C MET A 497 0.66 -22.24 -16.61
N HIS A 498 1.91 -21.83 -16.82
CA HIS A 498 2.30 -21.15 -18.07
C HIS A 498 2.07 -22.05 -19.30
N LYS A 499 2.45 -23.33 -19.21
CA LYS A 499 2.21 -24.30 -20.29
C LYS A 499 0.71 -24.45 -20.59
N ALA A 500 -0.12 -24.54 -19.56
CA ALA A 500 -1.57 -24.67 -19.70
C ALA A 500 -2.21 -23.42 -20.34
N VAL A 501 -1.74 -22.20 -19.97
CA VAL A 501 -2.17 -20.95 -20.62
C VAL A 501 -1.82 -20.96 -22.12
N LEU A 502 -0.58 -21.35 -22.46
CA LEU A 502 -0.15 -21.41 -23.87
C LEU A 502 -0.92 -22.46 -24.68
N GLU A 503 -1.26 -23.61 -24.09
CA GLU A 503 -2.07 -24.64 -24.75
C GLU A 503 -3.48 -24.12 -25.04
N GLN A 504 -4.13 -23.46 -24.09
CA GLN A 504 -5.45 -22.86 -24.32
C GLN A 504 -5.44 -21.73 -25.36
N ILE A 505 -4.40 -20.90 -25.38
CA ILE A 505 -4.25 -19.88 -26.41
C ILE A 505 -4.14 -20.54 -27.80
N LYS A 506 -3.35 -21.62 -27.93
CA LYS A 506 -3.22 -22.36 -29.18
C LYS A 506 -4.53 -23.00 -29.63
N GLU A 507 -5.34 -23.52 -28.72
CA GLU A 507 -6.67 -24.08 -29.04
C GLU A 507 -7.61 -22.98 -29.53
N LYS A 508 -7.69 -21.85 -28.86
CA LYS A 508 -8.52 -20.70 -29.28
C LYS A 508 -8.08 -20.10 -30.62
N LEU A 509 -6.78 -20.05 -30.91
CA LEU A 509 -6.29 -19.60 -32.22
C LEU A 509 -6.72 -20.55 -33.33
N LYS A 510 -6.73 -21.87 -33.11
CA LYS A 510 -7.23 -22.86 -34.08
C LYS A 510 -8.73 -22.74 -34.30
N GLU A 511 -9.51 -22.40 -33.28
CA GLU A 511 -10.95 -22.17 -33.37
C GLU A 511 -11.29 -20.85 -34.09
N SER A 512 -10.41 -19.85 -34.05
CA SER A 512 -10.59 -18.57 -34.74
C SER A 512 -10.20 -18.59 -36.24
N ASP A 513 -9.41 -19.60 -36.65
CA ASP A 513 -9.02 -19.82 -38.05
C ASP A 513 -10.02 -20.74 -38.79
N LEU A 514 -11.08 -21.20 -38.11
CA LEU A 514 -12.24 -21.90 -38.68
C LEU A 514 -13.46 -20.99 -38.76
#